data_528344e66bfcf34c293b9c2ad5660b1c
#
_entry.id   528344e66bfcf34c293b9c2ad5660b1c
#
_cell.length_a   1.000
_cell.length_b   1.000
_cell.length_c   1.000
_cell.angle_alpha   90.00
_cell.angle_beta   90.00
_cell.angle_gamma   90.00
#
_symmetry.space_group_name_H-M   'P 1'
#
loop_
_entity.id
_entity.type
_entity.pdbx_description
1 polymer ?
#
loop_
_entity_poly.entity_id
_entity_poly.type
_entity_poly.pdbx_seq_one_letter_code
_entity_poly.pdbx_strand_id
1 'polypeptide(L)'
;MMRFAPLARDFYIPKGSVKLSDKASDALVYVYTSAKDRLAAMAFHGKAVKPDWHHTFANDAARERKIREHFEARRRWCEWKQERRDERKKPHGFEVGHILYASWGYEQTNIDFYQVTKIIGRHMVEVREVSQVAADTGNEPWMTGKVVPKLDAFTGEPMRRRVNGRSKSVRIDKVRTAFLWDGRPVNWTGYA
;
A
#
# COMPACT_ATOMS: atom_id res chain seq x y z
N MET A 1 -14.67 -32.92 -8.71
CA MET A 1 -13.27 -32.69 -8.36
C MET A 1 -13.15 -32.63 -6.84
N MET A 2 -12.64 -33.72 -6.21
CA MET A 2 -12.50 -33.78 -4.75
C MET A 2 -11.43 -32.79 -4.30
N ARG A 3 -11.80 -31.77 -3.51
CA ARG A 3 -10.84 -30.88 -2.85
C ARG A 3 -10.32 -31.61 -1.61
N PHE A 4 -9.09 -32.07 -1.65
CA PHE A 4 -8.42 -32.57 -0.44
C PHE A 4 -8.33 -31.43 0.58
N ALA A 5 -8.69 -31.71 1.84
CA ALA A 5 -8.51 -30.77 2.92
C ALA A 5 -6.99 -30.42 3.01
N PRO A 6 -6.65 -29.13 3.21
CA PRO A 6 -5.25 -28.75 3.38
C PRO A 6 -4.66 -29.45 4.62
N LEU A 7 -3.49 -30.02 4.48
CA LEU A 7 -2.77 -30.66 5.59
C LEU A 7 -2.51 -29.64 6.70
N ALA A 8 -2.69 -30.04 7.95
CA ALA A 8 -2.35 -29.18 9.09
C ALA A 8 -0.82 -28.98 9.22
N ARG A 9 -0.38 -27.93 9.90
CA ARG A 9 1.07 -27.68 10.14
C ARG A 9 1.76 -28.86 10.77
N ASP A 10 1.11 -29.53 11.73
CA ASP A 10 1.66 -30.67 12.47
C ASP A 10 2.08 -31.85 11.58
N PHE A 11 1.49 -31.95 10.38
CA PHE A 11 1.91 -32.92 9.39
C PHE A 11 3.37 -32.75 8.94
N TYR A 12 3.85 -31.52 8.92
CA TYR A 12 5.23 -31.21 8.48
C TYR A 12 6.25 -31.30 9.62
N ILE A 13 5.80 -31.22 10.88
CA ILE A 13 6.70 -31.13 12.06
C ILE A 13 7.18 -32.53 12.44
N PRO A 14 8.51 -32.79 12.39
CA PRO A 14 9.03 -34.09 12.80
C PRO A 14 8.81 -34.37 14.28
N LYS A 15 8.45 -35.61 14.61
CA LYS A 15 8.34 -36.05 16.01
C LYS A 15 9.68 -35.89 16.73
N GLY A 16 9.62 -35.41 17.98
CA GLY A 16 10.83 -35.18 18.79
C GLY A 16 11.61 -33.90 18.47
N SER A 17 11.08 -33.04 17.55
CA SER A 17 11.69 -31.74 17.28
C SER A 17 11.53 -30.76 18.45
N VAL A 18 12.55 -29.93 18.68
CA VAL A 18 12.52 -28.85 19.67
C VAL A 18 12.04 -27.57 18.99
N LYS A 19 11.01 -26.96 19.56
CA LYS A 19 10.43 -25.70 19.06
C LYS A 19 11.18 -24.50 19.61
N LEU A 20 11.66 -23.64 18.71
CA LEU A 20 12.21 -22.33 19.00
C LEU A 20 11.23 -21.25 18.52
N SER A 21 10.98 -20.25 19.33
CA SER A 21 10.11 -19.13 18.97
C SER A 21 10.80 -17.81 19.28
N ASP A 22 10.59 -16.83 18.42
CA ASP A 22 11.06 -15.47 18.63
C ASP A 22 9.95 -14.60 19.24
N LYS A 23 10.23 -14.01 20.43
CA LYS A 23 9.25 -13.16 21.14
C LYS A 23 8.97 -11.83 20.41
N ALA A 24 9.91 -11.38 19.58
CA ALA A 24 9.80 -10.11 18.86
C ALA A 24 9.14 -10.25 17.47
N SER A 25 8.81 -11.49 17.06
CA SER A 25 8.18 -11.74 15.77
C SER A 25 7.23 -12.94 15.82
N ASP A 26 6.64 -13.26 14.66
CA ASP A 26 5.81 -14.45 14.49
C ASP A 26 6.58 -15.68 13.99
N ALA A 27 7.91 -15.67 14.10
CA ALA A 27 8.78 -16.74 13.64
C ALA A 27 8.78 -17.94 14.56
N LEU A 28 8.73 -19.13 13.96
CA LEU A 28 8.80 -20.41 14.63
C LEU A 28 9.80 -21.29 13.88
N VAL A 29 10.70 -21.96 14.61
CA VAL A 29 11.63 -22.92 14.04
C VAL A 29 11.57 -24.22 14.86
N TYR A 30 11.56 -25.34 14.16
CA TYR A 30 11.66 -26.68 14.76
C TYR A 30 13.02 -27.26 14.40
N VAL A 31 13.84 -27.55 15.40
CA VAL A 31 15.16 -28.14 15.24
C VAL A 31 15.12 -29.62 15.64
N TYR A 32 15.82 -30.46 14.88
CA TYR A 32 15.84 -31.90 15.09
C TYR A 32 17.04 -32.53 14.40
N THR A 33 17.30 -33.80 14.70
CA THR A 33 18.24 -34.64 13.97
C THR A 33 17.45 -35.52 13.01
N SER A 34 17.82 -35.53 11.74
CA SER A 34 17.15 -36.32 10.71
C SER A 34 17.47 -37.82 10.87
N ALA A 35 16.70 -38.68 10.20
CA ALA A 35 16.94 -40.13 10.20
C ALA A 35 18.33 -40.57 9.66
N LYS A 36 19.02 -39.63 8.97
CA LYS A 36 20.41 -39.85 8.49
C LYS A 36 21.46 -39.19 9.40
N ASP A 37 21.11 -38.97 10.65
CA ASP A 37 21.96 -38.36 11.69
C ASP A 37 22.50 -36.96 11.29
N ARG A 38 21.71 -36.18 10.52
CA ARG A 38 22.07 -34.84 10.13
C ARG A 38 21.28 -33.80 10.93
N LEU A 39 21.95 -32.75 11.34
CA LEU A 39 21.33 -31.58 11.93
C LEU A 39 20.33 -30.97 10.93
N ALA A 40 19.11 -30.79 11.36
CA ALA A 40 18.03 -30.26 10.52
C ALA A 40 17.22 -29.19 11.24
N ALA A 41 16.60 -28.30 10.48
CA ALA A 41 15.63 -27.37 11.00
C ALA A 41 14.57 -27.03 9.94
N MET A 42 13.38 -26.67 10.42
CA MET A 42 12.24 -26.29 9.62
C MET A 42 11.63 -25.02 10.21
N ALA A 43 11.42 -24.00 9.39
CA ALA A 43 10.90 -22.71 9.82
C ALA A 43 9.50 -22.43 9.31
N PHE A 44 8.75 -21.71 10.10
CA PHE A 44 7.41 -21.20 9.80
C PHE A 44 7.25 -19.75 10.27
N HIS A 45 6.21 -19.11 9.81
CA HIS A 45 5.79 -17.81 10.33
C HIS A 45 4.29 -17.80 10.66
N GLY A 46 3.89 -17.05 11.66
CA GLY A 46 2.50 -16.81 12.03
C GLY A 46 1.64 -18.07 11.98
N LYS A 47 0.57 -18.04 11.17
CA LYS A 47 -0.36 -19.16 10.96
C LYS A 47 -0.05 -19.98 9.70
N ALA A 48 1.12 -19.81 9.08
CA ALA A 48 1.49 -20.57 7.88
C ALA A 48 1.46 -22.08 8.15
N VAL A 49 0.81 -22.81 7.27
CA VAL A 49 0.70 -24.29 7.34
C VAL A 49 1.94 -24.95 6.77
N LYS A 50 2.43 -24.44 5.62
CA LYS A 50 3.64 -24.94 4.98
C LYS A 50 4.87 -24.23 5.56
N PRO A 51 6.01 -24.92 5.66
CA PRO A 51 7.26 -24.30 6.10
C PRO A 51 7.74 -23.25 5.09
N ASP A 52 8.36 -22.18 5.62
CA ASP A 52 9.07 -21.18 4.82
C ASP A 52 10.32 -21.78 4.20
N TRP A 53 10.99 -22.63 4.98
CA TRP A 53 12.13 -23.43 4.54
C TRP A 53 12.31 -24.66 5.41
N HIS A 54 13.00 -25.68 4.85
CA HIS A 54 13.34 -26.93 5.51
C HIS A 54 14.72 -27.38 5.02
N HIS A 55 15.72 -27.34 5.89
CA HIS A 55 17.11 -27.59 5.53
C HIS A 55 17.81 -28.56 6.48
N THR A 56 18.82 -29.24 5.95
CA THR A 56 19.85 -29.93 6.73
C THR A 56 21.15 -29.13 6.73
N PHE A 57 21.95 -29.26 7.75
CA PHE A 57 23.14 -28.44 7.99
C PHE A 57 24.35 -29.31 8.27
N ALA A 58 25.53 -28.81 7.86
CA ALA A 58 26.80 -29.50 8.10
C ALA A 58 27.25 -29.42 9.57
N ASN A 59 26.88 -28.35 10.28
CA ASN A 59 27.23 -28.11 11.68
C ASN A 59 26.22 -27.19 12.37
N ASP A 60 26.29 -27.11 13.70
CA ASP A 60 25.40 -26.27 14.50
C ASP A 60 25.55 -24.79 14.17
N ALA A 61 26.74 -24.28 13.97
CA ALA A 61 26.97 -22.88 13.66
C ALA A 61 26.23 -22.43 12.37
N ALA A 62 26.20 -23.30 11.34
CA ALA A 62 25.45 -23.03 10.11
C ALA A 62 23.93 -23.03 10.37
N ARG A 63 23.44 -23.96 11.20
CA ARG A 63 22.04 -24.05 11.60
C ARG A 63 21.61 -22.82 12.39
N GLU A 64 22.37 -22.43 13.41
CA GLU A 64 22.08 -21.26 14.23
C GLU A 64 22.10 -19.96 13.42
N ARG A 65 23.07 -19.79 12.51
CA ARG A 65 23.10 -18.64 11.60
C ARG A 65 21.83 -18.55 10.78
N LYS A 66 21.37 -19.66 10.19
CA LYS A 66 20.14 -19.70 9.38
C LYS A 66 18.88 -19.38 10.20
N ILE A 67 18.81 -19.88 11.43
CA ILE A 67 17.72 -19.57 12.37
C ILE A 67 17.71 -18.07 12.71
N ARG A 68 18.87 -17.50 13.02
CA ARG A 68 19.01 -16.07 13.33
C ARG A 68 18.60 -15.20 12.16
N GLU A 69 19.08 -15.51 10.95
CA GLU A 69 18.65 -14.81 9.72
C GLU A 69 17.14 -14.83 9.52
N HIS A 70 16.51 -15.98 9.78
CA HIS A 70 15.06 -16.10 9.68
C HIS A 70 14.35 -15.24 10.72
N PHE A 71 14.77 -15.26 11.98
CA PHE A 71 14.18 -14.44 13.04
C PHE A 71 14.33 -12.94 12.73
N GLU A 72 15.50 -12.49 12.32
CA GLU A 72 15.75 -11.11 11.93
C GLU A 72 14.90 -10.66 10.74
N ALA A 73 14.78 -11.49 9.72
CA ALA A 73 13.94 -11.20 8.57
C ALA A 73 12.47 -11.07 8.97
N ARG A 74 11.99 -11.94 9.88
CA ARG A 74 10.59 -11.87 10.37
C ARG A 74 10.35 -10.67 11.28
N ARG A 75 11.33 -10.27 12.11
CA ARG A 75 11.25 -9.03 12.90
C ARG A 75 11.07 -7.82 12.02
N ARG A 76 11.97 -7.63 11.04
CA ARG A 76 11.87 -6.53 10.07
C ARG A 76 10.52 -6.49 9.36
N TRP A 77 9.99 -7.66 9.00
CA TRP A 77 8.68 -7.75 8.36
C TRP A 77 7.52 -7.37 9.30
N CYS A 78 7.56 -7.82 10.56
CA CYS A 78 6.56 -7.47 11.57
C CYS A 78 6.58 -5.96 11.89
N GLU A 79 7.75 -5.37 12.03
CA GLU A 79 7.96 -3.93 12.21
C GLU A 79 7.38 -3.14 11.03
N TRP A 80 7.76 -3.48 9.80
CA TRP A 80 7.22 -2.85 8.60
C TRP A 80 5.70 -2.98 8.50
N LYS A 81 5.15 -4.14 8.86
CA LYS A 81 3.69 -4.35 8.87
C LYS A 81 3.00 -3.48 9.93
N GLN A 82 3.63 -3.33 11.09
CA GLN A 82 3.12 -2.48 12.17
C GLN A 82 3.18 -1.01 11.76
N GLU A 83 4.30 -0.53 11.25
CA GLU A 83 4.45 0.84 10.72
C GLU A 83 3.36 1.16 9.68
N ARG A 84 3.13 0.26 8.73
CA ARG A 84 2.06 0.44 7.74
C ARG A 84 0.66 0.48 8.33
N ARG A 85 0.42 -0.26 9.42
CA ARG A 85 -0.87 -0.19 10.15
C ARG A 85 -1.02 1.17 10.85
N ASP A 86 0.04 1.64 11.47
CA ASP A 86 0.01 2.90 12.19
C ASP A 86 -0.06 4.09 11.24
N GLU A 87 0.61 4.03 10.11
CA GLU A 87 0.45 5.00 9.02
C GLU A 87 -1.01 5.12 8.55
N ARG A 88 -1.70 3.98 8.40
CA ARG A 88 -3.13 3.96 8.01
C ARG A 88 -4.06 4.56 9.07
N LYS A 89 -3.64 4.62 10.33
CA LYS A 89 -4.42 5.23 11.42
C LYS A 89 -4.28 6.75 11.46
N LYS A 90 -3.24 7.30 10.83
CA LYS A 90 -3.02 8.76 10.79
C LYS A 90 -4.15 9.44 10.02
N PRO A 91 -4.56 10.64 10.43
CA PRO A 91 -5.51 11.44 9.66
C PRO A 91 -4.96 11.71 8.27
N HIS A 92 -5.82 11.81 7.29
CA HIS A 92 -5.42 12.01 5.89
C HIS A 92 -4.88 13.41 5.58
N GLY A 93 -5.05 14.39 6.51
CA GLY A 93 -4.54 15.75 6.37
C GLY A 93 -5.25 16.60 5.31
N PHE A 94 -6.42 16.18 4.82
CA PHE A 94 -7.28 17.06 4.04
C PHE A 94 -8.14 17.92 4.96
N GLU A 95 -8.43 19.12 4.48
CA GLU A 95 -9.30 20.10 5.12
C GLU A 95 -10.40 20.54 4.15
N VAL A 96 -11.51 21.03 4.67
CA VAL A 96 -12.56 21.61 3.84
C VAL A 96 -11.98 22.84 3.12
N GLY A 97 -12.27 22.94 1.82
CA GLY A 97 -11.69 23.98 0.97
C GLY A 97 -10.43 23.56 0.22
N HIS A 98 -9.76 22.47 0.61
CA HIS A 98 -8.64 21.95 -0.18
C HIS A 98 -9.07 21.62 -1.61
N ILE A 99 -8.23 22.01 -2.55
CA ILE A 99 -8.43 21.71 -3.97
C ILE A 99 -7.57 20.51 -4.38
N LEU A 100 -8.17 19.66 -5.17
CA LEU A 100 -7.51 18.52 -5.80
C LEU A 100 -7.59 18.71 -7.31
N TYR A 101 -6.61 18.18 -8.04
CA TYR A 101 -6.67 18.12 -9.51
C TYR A 101 -6.41 16.69 -9.99
N ALA A 102 -7.09 16.31 -11.07
CA ALA A 102 -6.83 15.10 -11.80
C ALA A 102 -6.37 15.44 -13.22
N SER A 103 -5.26 14.85 -13.63
CA SER A 103 -4.76 14.91 -14.99
C SER A 103 -5.02 13.55 -15.64
N TRP A 104 -5.67 13.53 -16.80
CA TRP A 104 -6.07 12.30 -17.47
C TRP A 104 -6.17 12.48 -18.98
N GLY A 105 -6.22 11.36 -19.72
CA GLY A 105 -6.26 11.31 -21.17
C GLY A 105 -5.10 10.48 -21.73
N TYR A 106 -5.24 9.98 -22.93
CA TYR A 106 -4.21 9.17 -23.59
C TYR A 106 -3.41 9.98 -24.62
N GLU A 107 -4.10 10.66 -25.52
CA GLU A 107 -3.47 11.49 -26.57
C GLU A 107 -3.47 12.98 -26.24
N GLN A 108 -4.35 13.40 -25.34
CA GLN A 108 -4.45 14.77 -24.82
C GLN A 108 -4.45 14.75 -23.30
N THR A 109 -4.16 15.87 -22.69
CA THR A 109 -4.17 16.05 -21.23
C THR A 109 -5.37 16.88 -20.81
N ASN A 110 -6.34 16.21 -20.20
CA ASN A 110 -7.49 16.87 -19.59
C ASN A 110 -7.20 17.12 -18.11
N ILE A 111 -7.69 18.25 -17.59
CA ILE A 111 -7.57 18.63 -16.19
C ILE A 111 -8.96 18.84 -15.61
N ASP A 112 -9.24 18.17 -14.50
CA ASP A 112 -10.43 18.42 -13.71
C ASP A 112 -10.00 18.84 -12.30
N PHE A 113 -10.74 19.79 -11.71
CA PHE A 113 -10.51 20.21 -10.33
C PHE A 113 -11.67 19.80 -9.44
N TYR A 114 -11.35 19.46 -8.20
CA TYR A 114 -12.31 19.07 -7.18
C TYR A 114 -12.02 19.82 -5.89
N GLN A 115 -13.05 20.33 -5.24
CA GLN A 115 -12.93 20.96 -3.93
C GLN A 115 -13.46 20.02 -2.86
N VAL A 116 -12.73 19.89 -1.75
CA VAL A 116 -13.18 19.17 -0.58
C VAL A 116 -14.27 19.98 0.12
N THR A 117 -15.49 19.45 0.12
CA THR A 117 -16.66 20.12 0.72
C THR A 117 -16.92 19.63 2.15
N LYS A 118 -16.52 18.39 2.48
CA LYS A 118 -16.72 17.82 3.81
C LYS A 118 -15.69 16.76 4.16
N ILE A 119 -15.28 16.73 5.41
CA ILE A 119 -14.48 15.63 5.97
C ILE A 119 -15.42 14.59 6.57
N ILE A 120 -15.29 13.32 6.15
CA ILE A 120 -16.12 12.21 6.61
C ILE A 120 -15.24 11.20 7.34
N GLY A 121 -15.01 11.44 8.63
CA GLY A 121 -14.16 10.61 9.46
C GLY A 121 -12.69 10.60 9.01
N ARG A 122 -11.97 9.48 9.29
CA ARG A 122 -10.52 9.42 9.11
C ARG A 122 -10.05 9.06 7.70
N HIS A 123 -10.94 8.54 6.86
CA HIS A 123 -10.54 7.90 5.60
C HIS A 123 -11.38 8.33 4.40
N MET A 124 -12.32 9.23 4.59
CA MET A 124 -13.22 9.66 3.54
C MET A 124 -13.39 11.18 3.55
N VAL A 125 -13.54 11.72 2.37
CA VAL A 125 -13.92 13.11 2.13
C VAL A 125 -15.11 13.14 1.18
N GLU A 126 -15.86 14.22 1.23
CA GLU A 126 -16.78 14.59 0.16
C GLU A 126 -16.07 15.62 -0.70
N VAL A 127 -16.05 15.37 -1.99
CA VAL A 127 -15.46 16.28 -2.98
C VAL A 127 -16.51 16.64 -4.01
N ARG A 128 -16.40 17.82 -4.56
CA ARG A 128 -17.27 18.28 -5.63
C ARG A 128 -16.44 18.92 -6.73
N GLU A 129 -16.77 18.62 -7.97
CA GLU A 129 -16.11 19.20 -9.12
C GLU A 129 -16.36 20.70 -9.19
N VAL A 130 -15.32 21.46 -9.52
CA VAL A 130 -15.39 22.92 -9.69
C VAL A 130 -14.95 23.28 -11.09
N SER A 131 -15.50 24.38 -11.59
CA SER A 131 -15.09 24.95 -12.87
C SER A 131 -13.64 25.42 -12.83
N GLN A 132 -13.04 25.54 -13.99
CA GLN A 132 -11.69 26.05 -14.16
C GLN A 132 -11.69 27.27 -15.08
N VAL A 133 -10.66 28.08 -14.94
CA VAL A 133 -10.42 29.23 -15.82
C VAL A 133 -9.01 29.15 -16.39
N ALA A 134 -8.84 29.68 -17.60
CA ALA A 134 -7.51 29.80 -18.19
C ALA A 134 -6.65 30.72 -17.29
N ALA A 135 -5.45 30.24 -16.99
CA ALA A 135 -4.43 31.09 -16.37
C ALA A 135 -3.70 31.82 -17.52
N ASP A 136 -3.77 33.13 -17.52
CA ASP A 136 -3.01 33.95 -18.48
C ASP A 136 -1.52 33.87 -18.08
N THR A 137 -0.74 33.16 -18.86
CA THR A 137 0.70 32.98 -18.64
C THR A 137 1.55 33.49 -19.80
N GLY A 138 0.94 34.20 -20.75
CA GLY A 138 1.60 34.75 -21.95
C GLY A 138 1.55 33.80 -23.16
N ASN A 139 2.57 33.82 -24.01
CA ASN A 139 2.60 33.02 -25.25
C ASN A 139 2.56 31.52 -24.99
N GLU A 140 1.37 30.94 -25.06
CA GLU A 140 1.20 29.48 -24.98
C GLU A 140 1.22 28.88 -26.41
N PRO A 141 1.87 27.73 -26.63
CA PRO A 141 1.82 27.03 -27.91
C PRO A 141 0.38 26.68 -28.26
N TRP A 142 0.08 26.63 -29.56
CA TRP A 142 -1.24 26.25 -30.06
C TRP A 142 -1.70 24.91 -29.45
N MET A 143 -2.98 24.83 -29.06
CA MET A 143 -3.61 23.65 -28.42
C MET A 143 -3.01 23.25 -27.09
N THR A 144 -2.38 24.14 -26.40
CA THR A 144 -1.94 23.97 -25.03
C THR A 144 -2.39 25.16 -24.19
N GLY A 145 -2.34 25.00 -22.89
CA GLY A 145 -2.64 26.10 -22.00
C GLY A 145 -2.48 25.70 -20.55
N LYS A 146 -2.73 26.66 -19.68
CA LYS A 146 -2.76 26.44 -18.25
C LYS A 146 -4.08 26.80 -17.66
N VAL A 147 -4.51 26.06 -16.66
CA VAL A 147 -5.79 26.28 -15.98
C VAL A 147 -5.58 26.31 -14.48
N VAL A 148 -6.46 27.06 -13.83
CA VAL A 148 -6.58 27.12 -12.37
C VAL A 148 -8.04 26.89 -11.97
N PRO A 149 -8.31 26.36 -10.77
CA PRO A 149 -9.66 26.14 -10.30
C PRO A 149 -10.34 27.46 -9.95
N LYS A 150 -11.65 27.55 -10.23
CA LYS A 150 -12.52 28.59 -9.71
C LYS A 150 -13.17 28.09 -8.43
N LEU A 151 -12.73 28.62 -7.29
CA LEU A 151 -13.22 28.19 -5.98
C LEU A 151 -14.75 28.39 -5.87
N ASP A 152 -15.39 27.42 -5.22
CA ASP A 152 -16.84 27.38 -4.96
C ASP A 152 -17.74 27.42 -6.19
N ALA A 153 -17.17 27.41 -7.39
CA ALA A 153 -17.91 27.35 -8.65
C ALA A 153 -18.18 25.88 -9.04
N PHE A 154 -19.06 25.25 -8.30
CA PHE A 154 -19.37 23.83 -8.44
C PHE A 154 -20.10 23.51 -9.75
N THR A 155 -19.64 22.50 -10.48
CA THR A 155 -20.19 22.00 -11.74
C THR A 155 -20.78 20.59 -11.63
N GLY A 156 -20.32 19.81 -10.65
CA GLY A 156 -20.73 18.42 -10.43
C GLY A 156 -21.49 18.20 -9.12
N GLU A 157 -22.03 17.01 -8.95
CA GLU A 157 -22.67 16.58 -7.72
C GLU A 157 -21.64 16.20 -6.64
N PRO A 158 -21.98 16.32 -5.35
CA PRO A 158 -21.11 15.88 -4.27
C PRO A 158 -20.80 14.39 -4.34
N MET A 159 -19.54 14.02 -4.23
CA MET A 159 -19.07 12.64 -4.29
C MET A 159 -18.32 12.27 -3.01
N ARG A 160 -18.74 11.20 -2.34
CA ARG A 160 -17.99 10.64 -1.22
C ARG A 160 -16.91 9.71 -1.73
N ARG A 161 -15.68 9.95 -1.35
CA ARG A 161 -14.51 9.21 -1.83
C ARG A 161 -13.57 8.86 -0.69
N ARG A 162 -12.90 7.70 -0.83
CA ARG A 162 -11.86 7.30 0.10
C ARG A 162 -10.55 8.01 -0.21
N VAL A 163 -9.90 8.48 0.83
CA VAL A 163 -8.60 9.14 0.74
C VAL A 163 -7.46 8.13 0.83
N ASN A 164 -6.45 8.30 0.01
CA ASN A 164 -5.14 7.73 0.23
C ASN A 164 -4.27 8.76 0.97
N GLY A 165 -4.14 8.60 2.28
CA GLY A 165 -3.41 9.57 3.12
C GLY A 165 -1.92 9.67 2.79
N ARG A 166 -1.30 8.59 2.29
CA ARG A 166 0.12 8.59 1.95
C ARG A 166 0.43 9.43 0.71
N SER A 167 -0.36 9.30 -0.33
CA SER A 167 -0.19 10.05 -1.58
C SER A 167 -0.98 11.35 -1.60
N LYS A 168 -1.70 11.67 -0.53
CA LYS A 168 -2.63 12.81 -0.49
C LYS A 168 -3.49 12.88 -1.75
N SER A 169 -4.14 11.77 -2.07
CA SER A 169 -4.94 11.63 -3.29
C SER A 169 -6.29 11.00 -3.03
N VAL A 170 -7.20 11.24 -3.95
CA VAL A 170 -8.57 10.73 -3.94
C VAL A 170 -8.87 10.11 -5.30
N ARG A 171 -9.28 8.86 -5.32
CA ARG A 171 -9.71 8.20 -6.55
C ARG A 171 -11.13 8.64 -6.89
N ILE A 172 -11.28 9.33 -8.00
CA ILE A 172 -12.59 9.84 -8.49
C ILE A 172 -13.37 8.72 -9.17
N ASP A 173 -12.72 8.02 -10.10
CA ASP A 173 -13.30 6.87 -10.82
C ASP A 173 -12.23 5.86 -11.24
N LYS A 174 -12.51 5.04 -12.26
CA LYS A 174 -11.56 4.02 -12.76
C LYS A 174 -10.34 4.61 -13.44
N VAL A 175 -10.46 5.80 -14.01
CA VAL A 175 -9.43 6.48 -14.82
C VAL A 175 -8.80 7.62 -14.02
N ARG A 176 -9.60 8.43 -13.31
CA ARG A 176 -9.16 9.66 -12.66
C ARG A 176 -8.79 9.45 -11.20
N THR A 177 -7.59 9.88 -10.85
CA THR A 177 -7.14 10.04 -9.45
C THR A 177 -6.72 11.49 -9.26
N ALA A 178 -7.36 12.16 -8.31
CA ALA A 178 -7.09 13.55 -8.00
C ALA A 178 -6.07 13.67 -6.86
N PHE A 179 -5.09 14.54 -7.03
CA PHE A 179 -4.03 14.84 -6.07
C PHE A 179 -4.21 16.24 -5.48
N LEU A 180 -3.67 16.45 -4.29
CA LEU A 180 -3.70 17.77 -3.68
C LEU A 180 -3.02 18.79 -4.61
N TRP A 181 -3.73 19.87 -4.95
CA TRP A 181 -3.23 20.95 -5.78
C TRP A 181 -2.26 21.83 -4.98
N ASP A 182 -1.14 22.20 -5.60
CA ASP A 182 -0.06 22.97 -5.00
C ASP A 182 -0.21 24.50 -5.16
N GLY A 183 -1.31 24.95 -5.75
CA GLY A 183 -1.57 26.37 -6.02
C GLY A 183 -1.04 26.87 -7.37
N ARG A 184 -0.35 26.04 -8.15
CA ARG A 184 0.23 26.44 -9.44
C ARG A 184 -0.71 26.13 -10.60
N PRO A 185 -0.72 26.93 -11.67
CA PRO A 185 -1.44 26.61 -12.88
C PRO A 185 -1.04 25.24 -13.45
N VAL A 186 -2.02 24.46 -13.87
CA VAL A 186 -1.81 23.08 -14.38
C VAL A 186 -1.91 23.10 -15.89
N ASN A 187 -0.97 22.45 -16.56
CA ASN A 187 -0.94 22.36 -18.03
C ASN A 187 -2.00 21.40 -18.54
N TRP A 188 -2.67 21.79 -19.61
CA TRP A 188 -3.53 20.93 -20.42
C TRP A 188 -3.07 20.94 -21.88
N THR A 189 -3.42 19.89 -22.63
CA THR A 189 -3.18 19.80 -24.07
C THR A 189 -4.45 19.32 -24.76
N GLY A 190 -4.71 19.80 -25.95
CA GLY A 190 -5.82 19.36 -26.79
C GLY A 190 -5.34 18.87 -28.15
N TYR A 191 -6.21 18.20 -28.89
CA TYR A 191 -6.03 17.88 -30.31
C TYR A 191 -6.96 18.72 -31.15
N ALA A 192 -6.53 19.03 -32.43
CA ALA A 192 -7.36 19.64 -33.44
C ALA A 192 -8.35 18.62 -34.00
#